data_6c0072486e563e3f1235f9c8d68793d1
#
_entry.id   6c0072486e563e3f1235f9c8d68793d1
#
_cell.length_a   1.000
_cell.length_b   1.000
_cell.length_c   1.000
_cell.angle_alpha   90.00
_cell.angle_beta   90.00
_cell.angle_gamma   90.00
#
_symmetry.space_group_name_H-M   'P 1'
#
loop_
_entity.id
_entity.type
_entity.pdbx_description
1 polymer ?
#
loop_
_entity_poly.entity_id
_entity_poly.type
_entity_poly.pdbx_seq_one_letter_code
_entity_poly.pdbx_strand_id
1 'polypeptide(L)'
;TEKVVEEQVVGGLKDVSSEEMANVVIAYEPVWAIGTGKTATPEQAQEVHAFIRGLLGKLYSAEVAENVTVQYGGSMNDANAAELIAQKDIDGGLVGGASLIPEKFTVIVKAGDSAVK
;
A
#
# COMPACT_ATOMS: atom_id res chain seq x y z
N THR A 1 -5.55 3.57 14.99
CA THR A 1 -5.25 2.94 13.67
C THR A 1 -3.85 2.35 13.65
N GLU A 2 -2.84 3.12 14.03
CA GLU A 2 -1.45 2.64 13.99
C GLU A 2 -1.23 1.43 14.89
N LYS A 3 -1.85 1.39 16.07
CA LYS A 3 -1.75 0.24 16.97
C LYS A 3 -2.32 -1.02 16.35
N VAL A 4 -3.45 -0.92 15.67
CA VAL A 4 -4.07 -2.07 15.00
C VAL A 4 -3.19 -2.55 13.85
N VAL A 5 -2.65 -1.62 13.07
CA VAL A 5 -1.74 -1.94 11.96
C VAL A 5 -0.49 -2.64 12.50
N GLU A 6 0.09 -2.13 13.58
CA GLU A 6 1.25 -2.74 14.22
C GLU A 6 0.97 -4.18 14.65
N GLU A 7 -0.15 -4.41 15.33
CA GLU A 7 -0.54 -5.75 15.77
C GLU A 7 -0.70 -6.71 14.59
N GLN A 8 -1.32 -6.25 13.51
CA GLN A 8 -1.53 -7.07 12.32
C GLN A 8 -0.22 -7.38 11.58
N VAL A 9 0.65 -6.40 11.44
CA VAL A 9 1.94 -6.60 10.77
C VAL A 9 2.83 -7.51 11.58
N VAL A 10 2.98 -7.27 12.87
CA VAL A 10 3.80 -8.09 13.74
C VAL A 10 3.27 -9.53 13.81
N GLY A 11 1.95 -9.68 13.97
CA GLY A 11 1.33 -11.00 14.03
C GLY A 11 1.39 -11.76 12.70
N GLY A 12 1.15 -11.06 11.60
CA GLY A 12 1.15 -11.67 10.27
C GLY A 12 2.53 -12.09 9.79
N LEU A 13 3.57 -11.38 10.22
CA LEU A 13 4.95 -11.66 9.83
C LEU A 13 5.72 -12.49 10.86
N LYS A 14 5.06 -12.91 11.94
CA LYS A 14 5.67 -13.80 12.91
C LYS A 14 6.16 -15.06 12.19
N ASP A 15 7.34 -15.51 12.45
CA ASP A 15 7.98 -16.66 11.80
C ASP A 15 8.38 -16.46 10.33
N VAL A 16 8.23 -15.26 9.78
CA VAL A 16 8.75 -14.92 8.44
C VAL A 16 10.15 -14.35 8.59
N SER A 17 11.14 -14.99 7.96
CA SER A 17 12.54 -14.55 8.02
C SER A 17 12.82 -13.35 7.09
N SER A 18 13.94 -12.68 7.31
CA SER A 18 14.38 -11.60 6.42
C SER A 18 14.54 -12.06 4.96
N GLU A 19 15.01 -13.29 4.77
CA GLU A 19 15.17 -13.86 3.43
C GLU A 19 13.82 -14.11 2.77
N GLU A 20 12.85 -14.60 3.53
CA GLU A 20 11.50 -14.85 3.03
C GLU A 20 10.75 -13.56 2.70
N MET A 21 11.13 -12.43 3.32
CA MET A 21 10.50 -11.14 3.04
C MET A 21 10.68 -10.68 1.59
N ALA A 22 11.65 -11.20 0.87
CA ALA A 22 11.82 -10.89 -0.55
C ALA A 22 10.60 -11.33 -1.39
N ASN A 23 9.81 -12.27 -0.89
CA ASN A 23 8.63 -12.80 -1.56
C ASN A 23 7.32 -12.29 -0.96
N VAL A 24 7.38 -11.32 -0.04
CA VAL A 24 6.20 -10.79 0.64
C VAL A 24 5.79 -9.45 0.04
N VAL A 25 4.49 -9.29 -0.17
CA VAL A 25 3.88 -8.02 -0.55
C VAL A 25 2.88 -7.67 0.55
N ILE A 26 2.94 -6.45 1.03
CA ILE A 26 2.01 -5.96 2.05
C ILE A 26 0.96 -5.08 1.39
N ALA A 27 -0.30 -5.31 1.70
CA ALA A 27 -1.40 -4.47 1.24
C ALA A 27 -2.10 -3.88 2.46
N TYR A 28 -2.24 -2.56 2.47
CA TYR A 28 -2.97 -1.86 3.52
C TYR A 28 -4.36 -1.46 3.02
N GLU A 29 -5.37 -1.91 3.74
CA GLU A 29 -6.75 -1.53 3.47
C GLU A 29 -7.29 -0.74 4.66
N PRO A 30 -7.68 0.55 4.46
CA PRO A 30 -8.24 1.34 5.55
C PRO A 30 -9.62 0.82 5.93
N VAL A 31 -9.68 0.06 7.03
CA VAL A 31 -10.91 -0.63 7.49
C VAL A 31 -12.04 0.36 7.72
N TRP A 32 -11.74 1.54 8.24
CA TRP A 32 -12.74 2.59 8.49
C TRP A 32 -13.41 3.11 7.22
N ALA A 33 -12.81 2.86 6.06
CA ALA A 33 -13.35 3.28 4.77
C ALA A 33 -14.22 2.21 4.10
N ILE A 34 -14.15 0.96 4.57
CA ILE A 34 -14.89 -0.16 3.98
C ILE A 34 -16.38 0.05 4.12
N GLY A 35 -17.11 -0.02 3.01
CA GLY A 35 -18.58 0.08 3.00
C GLY A 35 -19.13 1.46 3.29
N THR A 36 -18.30 2.48 3.45
CA THR A 36 -18.74 3.85 3.78
C THR A 36 -18.74 4.79 2.58
N GLY A 37 -18.17 4.38 1.45
CA GLY A 37 -17.95 5.25 0.31
C GLY A 37 -16.82 6.26 0.51
N LYS A 38 -16.20 6.27 1.68
CA LYS A 38 -15.08 7.16 1.98
C LYS A 38 -13.77 6.52 1.50
N THR A 39 -12.85 7.37 1.07
CA THR A 39 -11.50 6.94 0.70
C THR A 39 -10.49 7.70 1.56
N ALA A 40 -9.34 7.08 1.81
CA ALA A 40 -8.24 7.78 2.46
C ALA A 40 -7.72 8.87 1.50
N THR A 41 -7.33 10.01 2.05
CA THR A 41 -6.59 10.99 1.25
C THR A 41 -5.20 10.42 0.95
N PRO A 42 -4.52 10.90 -0.10
CA PRO A 42 -3.15 10.46 -0.37
C PRO A 42 -2.23 10.64 0.83
N GLU A 43 -2.38 11.75 1.57
CA GLU A 43 -1.59 12.04 2.76
C GLU A 43 -1.87 11.05 3.89
N GLN A 44 -3.14 10.69 4.12
CA GLN A 44 -3.52 9.71 5.13
C GLN A 44 -2.96 8.34 4.79
N ALA A 45 -3.07 7.93 3.53
CA ALA A 45 -2.53 6.66 3.05
C ALA A 45 -1.00 6.64 3.20
N GLN A 46 -0.33 7.71 2.80
CA GLN A 46 1.12 7.83 2.92
C GLN A 46 1.58 7.70 4.37
N GLU A 47 0.88 8.33 5.30
CA GLU A 47 1.23 8.28 6.72
C GLU A 47 1.23 6.84 7.24
N VAL A 48 0.21 6.06 6.90
CA VAL A 48 0.13 4.66 7.34
C VAL A 48 1.16 3.79 6.61
N HIS A 49 1.36 4.00 5.32
CA HIS A 49 2.38 3.27 4.57
C HIS A 49 3.79 3.55 5.11
N ALA A 50 4.08 4.80 5.46
CA ALA A 50 5.35 5.14 6.09
C ALA A 50 5.51 4.45 7.44
N PHE A 51 4.44 4.37 8.22
CA PHE A 51 4.43 3.67 9.51
C PHE A 51 4.72 2.18 9.33
N ILE A 52 4.08 1.53 8.36
CA ILE A 52 4.32 0.12 8.05
C ILE A 52 5.77 -0.11 7.67
N ARG A 53 6.32 0.74 6.81
CA ARG A 53 7.72 0.63 6.38
C ARG A 53 8.69 0.82 7.54
N GLY A 54 8.37 1.75 8.45
CA GLY A 54 9.13 1.94 9.69
C GLY A 54 9.13 0.69 10.58
N LEU A 55 7.96 0.01 10.69
CA LEU A 55 7.86 -1.26 11.42
C LEU A 55 8.73 -2.34 10.80
N LEU A 56 8.72 -2.45 9.48
CA LEU A 56 9.57 -3.42 8.78
C LEU A 56 11.05 -3.16 9.03
N GLY A 57 11.44 -1.89 9.10
CA GLY A 57 12.79 -1.50 9.45
C GLY A 57 13.20 -1.95 10.85
N LYS A 58 12.27 -1.89 11.80
CA LYS A 58 12.51 -2.35 13.18
C LYS A 58 12.51 -3.86 13.31
N LEU A 59 11.60 -4.54 12.58
CA LEU A 59 11.48 -6.00 12.67
C LEU A 59 12.60 -6.72 11.92
N TYR A 60 13.09 -6.14 10.86
CA TYR A 60 14.12 -6.74 9.99
C TYR A 60 15.30 -5.80 9.82
N SER A 61 15.29 -4.98 8.77
CA SER A 61 16.35 -4.01 8.50
C SER A 61 15.82 -2.90 7.58
N ALA A 62 16.56 -1.80 7.48
CA ALA A 62 16.21 -0.72 6.56
C ALA A 62 16.22 -1.21 5.11
N GLU A 63 17.14 -2.11 4.76
CA GLU A 63 17.21 -2.69 3.42
C GLU A 63 15.97 -3.50 3.08
N VAL A 64 15.51 -4.36 3.99
CA VAL A 64 14.27 -5.13 3.82
C VAL A 64 13.09 -4.17 3.68
N ALA A 65 13.00 -3.17 4.54
CA ALA A 65 11.91 -2.20 4.51
C ALA A 65 11.82 -1.45 3.17
N GLU A 66 12.96 -1.11 2.57
CA GLU A 66 12.98 -0.43 1.27
C GLU A 66 12.56 -1.33 0.12
N ASN A 67 12.89 -2.61 0.19
CA ASN A 67 12.67 -3.54 -0.92
C ASN A 67 11.29 -4.22 -0.90
N VAL A 68 10.57 -4.19 0.20
CA VAL A 68 9.23 -4.75 0.28
C VAL A 68 8.24 -3.84 -0.44
N THR A 69 7.41 -4.44 -1.30
CA THR A 69 6.32 -3.71 -1.94
C THR A 69 5.17 -3.54 -0.96
N VAL A 70 4.76 -2.30 -0.73
CA VAL A 70 3.61 -1.97 0.11
C VAL A 70 2.55 -1.34 -0.79
N GLN A 71 1.44 -2.06 -0.98
CA GLN A 71 0.36 -1.63 -1.86
C GLN A 71 -0.79 -1.01 -1.08
N TYR A 72 -1.45 -0.04 -1.70
CA TYR A 72 -2.67 0.54 -1.16
C TYR A 72 -3.86 -0.34 -1.55
N GLY A 73 -4.57 -0.86 -0.57
CA GLY A 73 -5.71 -1.77 -0.76
C GLY A 73 -7.07 -1.09 -0.61
N GLY A 74 -7.10 0.21 -0.39
CA GLY A 74 -8.35 0.95 -0.36
C GLY A 74 -8.87 1.25 -1.77
N SER A 75 -9.89 2.10 -1.88
CA SER A 75 -10.47 2.44 -3.17
C SER A 75 -9.46 3.20 -4.04
N MET A 76 -9.12 2.62 -5.19
CA MET A 76 -8.27 3.25 -6.19
C MET A 76 -9.00 3.24 -7.53
N ASN A 77 -9.03 4.40 -8.17
CA ASN A 77 -9.70 4.60 -9.45
C ASN A 77 -8.90 5.56 -10.32
N ASP A 78 -9.43 5.87 -11.50
CA ASP A 78 -8.78 6.78 -12.45
C ASP A 78 -8.64 8.21 -11.92
N ALA A 79 -9.48 8.63 -10.96
CA ALA A 79 -9.43 9.98 -10.41
C ALA A 79 -8.35 10.15 -9.34
N ASN A 80 -8.04 9.11 -8.54
CA ASN A 80 -7.10 9.23 -7.41
C ASN A 80 -5.80 8.46 -7.57
N ALA A 81 -5.67 7.64 -8.61
CA ALA A 81 -4.49 6.77 -8.78
C ALA A 81 -3.18 7.55 -8.85
N ALA A 82 -3.14 8.62 -9.62
CA ALA A 82 -1.91 9.40 -9.81
C ALA A 82 -1.42 10.02 -8.49
N GLU A 83 -2.32 10.55 -7.70
CA GLU A 83 -1.97 11.18 -6.41
C GLU A 83 -1.50 10.15 -5.39
N LEU A 84 -2.17 8.98 -5.35
CA LEU A 84 -1.81 7.89 -4.43
C LEU A 84 -0.45 7.31 -4.78
N ILE A 85 -0.25 6.95 -6.04
CA ILE A 85 0.99 6.27 -6.44
C ILE A 85 2.20 7.21 -6.44
N ALA A 86 1.98 8.53 -6.47
CA ALA A 86 3.05 9.51 -6.35
C ALA A 86 3.62 9.61 -4.94
N GLN A 87 2.91 9.08 -3.93
CA GLN A 87 3.39 9.11 -2.56
C GLN A 87 4.63 8.22 -2.40
N LYS A 88 5.55 8.66 -1.55
CA LYS A 88 6.86 8.02 -1.39
C LYS A 88 6.79 6.55 -1.02
N ASP A 89 5.89 6.18 -0.11
CA ASP A 89 5.83 4.84 0.47
C ASP A 89 4.70 3.98 -0.09
N ILE A 90 3.96 4.47 -1.06
CA ILE A 90 2.92 3.71 -1.76
C ILE A 90 3.52 3.19 -3.07
N ASP A 91 3.74 1.88 -3.14
CA ASP A 91 4.41 1.24 -4.27
C ASP A 91 3.45 0.70 -5.33
N GLY A 92 2.18 0.61 -5.02
CA GLY A 92 1.19 0.09 -5.96
C GLY A 92 -0.20 0.10 -5.34
N GLY A 93 -1.15 -0.47 -6.05
CA GLY A 93 -2.53 -0.53 -5.59
C GLY A 93 -3.22 -1.83 -5.99
N LEU A 94 -4.24 -2.18 -5.22
CA LEU A 94 -5.15 -3.26 -5.55
C LEU A 94 -6.41 -2.64 -6.13
N VAL A 95 -6.67 -2.89 -7.40
CA VAL A 95 -7.76 -2.23 -8.13
C VAL A 95 -8.97 -3.15 -8.24
N GLY A 96 -10.11 -2.67 -7.75
CA GLY A 96 -11.38 -3.40 -7.82
C GLY A 96 -12.23 -2.98 -9.03
N GLY A 97 -13.32 -2.26 -8.77
CA GLY A 97 -14.31 -1.91 -9.79
C GLY A 97 -13.75 -1.21 -11.02
N ALA A 98 -12.78 -0.34 -10.87
CA ALA A 98 -12.18 0.37 -12.01
C ALA A 98 -11.45 -0.58 -12.97
N SER A 99 -11.01 -1.76 -12.50
CA SER A 99 -10.36 -2.76 -13.36
C SER A 99 -11.30 -3.38 -14.39
N LEU A 100 -12.60 -3.22 -14.19
CA LEU A 100 -13.63 -3.74 -15.10
C LEU A 100 -13.93 -2.78 -16.25
N ILE A 101 -13.38 -1.58 -16.23
CA ILE A 101 -13.58 -0.54 -17.24
C ILE A 101 -12.24 -0.23 -17.88
N PRO A 102 -11.99 -0.68 -19.12
CA PRO A 102 -10.67 -0.57 -19.76
C PRO A 102 -10.09 0.83 -19.78
N GLU A 103 -10.89 1.85 -20.05
CA GLU A 103 -10.44 3.24 -20.12
C GLU A 103 -9.92 3.72 -18.76
N LYS A 104 -10.62 3.36 -17.69
CA LYS A 104 -10.22 3.73 -16.32
C LYS A 104 -8.98 2.96 -15.88
N PHE A 105 -8.95 1.67 -16.16
CA PHE A 105 -7.79 0.85 -15.80
C PHE A 105 -6.52 1.31 -16.54
N THR A 106 -6.65 1.70 -17.78
CA THR A 106 -5.54 2.25 -18.58
C THR A 106 -4.96 3.50 -17.93
N VAL A 107 -5.80 4.40 -17.43
CA VAL A 107 -5.36 5.61 -16.72
C VAL A 107 -4.55 5.23 -15.47
N ILE A 108 -5.01 4.24 -14.72
CA ILE A 108 -4.32 3.75 -13.52
C ILE A 108 -2.96 3.17 -13.86
N VAL A 109 -2.89 2.33 -14.89
CA VAL A 109 -1.62 1.72 -15.34
C VAL A 109 -0.63 2.79 -15.77
N LYS A 110 -1.07 3.80 -16.52
CA LYS A 110 -0.21 4.90 -16.93
C LYS A 110 0.28 5.72 -15.75
N ALA A 111 -0.56 5.93 -14.74
CA ALA A 111 -0.16 6.61 -13.51
C ALA A 111 0.97 5.84 -12.81
N GLY A 112 0.85 4.52 -12.71
CA GLY A 112 1.88 3.67 -12.13
C GLY A 112 3.18 3.72 -12.91
N ASP A 113 3.10 3.65 -14.23
CA ASP A 113 4.27 3.74 -15.11
C ASP A 113 5.01 5.07 -14.95
N SER A 114 4.25 6.17 -14.86
CA SER A 114 4.82 7.52 -14.69
C SER A 114 5.46 7.74 -13.32
N ALA A 115 5.07 6.95 -12.33
CA ALA A 115 5.52 7.09 -10.93
C ALA A 115 6.64 6.11 -10.56
N VAL A 116 7.24 5.44 -11.52
CA VAL A 116 8.33 4.48 -11.24
C VAL A 116 9.44 5.17 -10.45
N LYS A 117 9.82 4.53 -9.34
CA LYS A 117 10.76 5.08 -8.35
C LYS A 117 12.14 4.47 -8.46
#